data_3a6eefcdcbc4735be55d68bf33d24db1
#
_entry.id   3a6eefcdcbc4735be55d68bf33d24db1
#
_cell.length_a   1.000
_cell.length_b   1.000
_cell.length_c   1.000
_cell.angle_alpha   90.00
_cell.angle_beta   90.00
_cell.angle_gamma   90.00
#
_symmetry.space_group_name_H-M   'P 1'
#
loop_
_entity.id
_entity.type
_entity.pdbx_description
1 polymer ?
#
loop_
_entity_poly.entity_id
_entity_poly.type
_entity_poly.pdbx_seq_one_letter_code
_entity_poly.pdbx_strand_id
1 'polypeptide(L)'
;MIAKKKTTPKTVKSAAKSATKTASKPSAAKQAGRTATKAAAKPAKKPAKKPAMQLNVIKPSVNNLSVRIFARAAKLDVEEKDVYGATRSADFLKRNPAHLTPMLEEKGLPRGALWESCAIMQYLSNKHGLEKFYPKNPARRAMIDSAMFYLIGTLYPYVARATYPALRFPQYPGEVGHAELEAHHKSAAQKAAMDAIAEPLDVFRSFYLSDKPFIGGAQPSIADIRLAATLEFLEVVDYKLPKWARDYMAAMEKKLGKAYSEPAADVRGYIAYVRSQAT
;
A
#
# COMPACT_ATOMS: atom_id res chain seq x y z
N MET A 1 45.22 30.55 -2.75
CA MET A 1 44.88 31.58 -3.76
C MET A 1 44.51 30.88 -5.06
N ILE A 2 43.24 30.67 -5.35
CA ILE A 2 42.75 30.37 -6.71
C ILE A 2 41.34 30.96 -6.80
N ALA A 3 41.09 31.71 -7.88
CA ALA A 3 40.04 32.68 -8.05
C ALA A 3 38.64 32.11 -8.30
N LYS A 4 37.63 32.82 -7.76
CA LYS A 4 36.22 32.64 -8.07
C LYS A 4 35.91 33.23 -9.46
N LYS A 5 35.23 32.46 -10.33
CA LYS A 5 34.55 32.97 -11.53
C LYS A 5 33.02 32.98 -11.26
N LYS A 6 32.49 34.19 -11.25
CA LYS A 6 31.02 34.48 -11.30
C LYS A 6 30.55 34.36 -12.73
N THR A 7 29.46 33.67 -12.97
CA THR A 7 28.67 33.79 -14.23
C THR A 7 27.22 34.13 -13.88
N THR A 8 26.76 35.25 -14.40
CA THR A 8 25.40 35.79 -14.32
C THR A 8 24.46 35.16 -15.36
N PRO A 9 23.17 34.99 -15.12
CA PRO A 9 22.22 34.45 -16.10
C PRO A 9 21.66 35.54 -17.00
N LYS A 10 21.52 35.23 -18.30
CA LYS A 10 20.87 36.05 -19.33
C LYS A 10 19.36 35.86 -19.32
N THR A 11 18.66 36.95 -19.21
CA THR A 11 17.21 37.12 -19.37
C THR A 11 16.82 37.00 -20.84
N VAL A 12 15.83 36.18 -21.18
CA VAL A 12 15.17 36.19 -22.49
C VAL A 12 13.75 36.70 -22.33
N LYS A 13 13.45 37.80 -23.06
CA LYS A 13 12.16 38.45 -23.11
C LYS A 13 11.17 37.76 -24.04
N SER A 14 9.96 37.64 -23.56
CA SER A 14 8.71 37.28 -24.25
C SER A 14 8.31 38.28 -25.33
N ALA A 15 7.78 37.79 -26.43
CA ALA A 15 6.98 38.55 -27.38
C ALA A 15 5.60 37.91 -27.53
N ALA A 16 4.59 38.66 -27.12
CA ALA A 16 3.18 38.40 -27.34
C ALA A 16 2.76 38.74 -28.75
N LYS A 17 1.91 37.96 -29.39
CA LYS A 17 1.10 38.37 -30.54
C LYS A 17 -0.35 37.96 -30.37
N SER A 18 -1.19 38.97 -30.44
CA SER A 18 -2.65 39.04 -30.48
C SER A 18 -3.20 38.58 -31.84
N ALA A 19 -4.34 37.92 -31.89
CA ALA A 19 -5.29 37.94 -33.01
C ALA A 19 -6.69 37.49 -32.55
N THR A 20 -7.52 38.39 -32.45
CA THR A 20 -8.82 38.78 -33.09
C THR A 20 -9.94 37.72 -33.16
N LYS A 21 -11.05 38.23 -32.64
CA LYS A 21 -12.44 37.72 -32.69
C LYS A 21 -12.99 37.60 -34.11
N THR A 22 -13.86 36.61 -34.34
CA THR A 22 -15.04 36.78 -35.21
C THR A 22 -16.23 36.02 -34.61
N ALA A 23 -17.30 36.76 -34.46
CA ALA A 23 -18.61 36.31 -34.03
C ALA A 23 -19.50 36.04 -35.25
N SER A 24 -20.33 35.02 -35.22
CA SER A 24 -21.50 34.92 -36.10
C SER A 24 -22.71 34.39 -35.31
N LYS A 25 -23.82 35.11 -35.48
CA LYS A 25 -25.13 34.98 -34.83
C LYS A 25 -26.11 34.17 -35.71
N PRO A 26 -27.29 33.79 -35.25
CA PRO A 26 -27.95 32.55 -35.52
C PRO A 26 -29.08 32.61 -36.54
N SER A 27 -29.50 31.44 -37.04
CA SER A 27 -30.73 31.30 -37.85
C SER A 27 -31.77 30.48 -37.07
N ALA A 28 -32.98 31.02 -37.02
CA ALA A 28 -34.18 30.43 -36.44
C ALA A 28 -34.90 29.52 -37.44
N ALA A 29 -35.36 28.37 -36.98
CA ALA A 29 -36.35 27.58 -37.70
C ALA A 29 -37.32 26.86 -36.75
N LYS A 30 -38.55 26.97 -37.08
CA LYS A 30 -39.86 26.71 -36.52
C LYS A 30 -40.10 25.39 -35.79
N GLN A 31 -40.98 25.52 -34.78
CA GLN A 31 -41.76 24.53 -34.04
C GLN A 31 -42.47 23.48 -34.92
N ALA A 32 -42.44 22.27 -34.42
CA ALA A 32 -43.49 21.26 -34.62
C ALA A 32 -43.73 20.54 -33.29
N GLY A 33 -44.94 20.62 -32.79
CA GLY A 33 -45.36 20.07 -31.50
C GLY A 33 -45.39 18.53 -31.53
N ARG A 34 -44.96 17.92 -30.45
CA ARG A 34 -45.27 16.55 -30.07
C ARG A 34 -45.53 16.48 -28.58
N THR A 35 -46.73 16.04 -28.27
CA THR A 35 -47.22 15.74 -26.91
C THR A 35 -46.27 14.83 -26.16
N ALA A 36 -45.73 15.37 -25.04
CA ALA A 36 -44.87 14.64 -24.11
C ALA A 36 -45.74 13.87 -23.11
N THR A 37 -45.74 12.58 -23.19
CA THR A 37 -46.20 11.69 -22.12
C THR A 37 -45.27 11.82 -20.93
N LYS A 38 -45.87 12.16 -19.81
CA LYS A 38 -45.20 12.39 -18.50
C LYS A 38 -44.69 11.03 -17.96
N ALA A 39 -43.43 10.69 -18.24
CA ALA A 39 -42.75 9.56 -17.60
C ALA A 39 -42.46 9.93 -16.13
N ALA A 40 -42.99 9.12 -15.20
CA ALA A 40 -42.74 9.28 -13.78
C ALA A 40 -41.24 9.14 -13.49
N ALA A 41 -40.64 10.22 -13.00
CA ALA A 41 -39.25 10.21 -12.56
C ALA A 41 -39.08 9.29 -11.34
N LYS A 42 -38.23 8.25 -11.44
CA LYS A 42 -37.81 7.47 -10.30
C LYS A 42 -37.16 8.41 -9.25
N PRO A 43 -37.48 8.21 -7.95
CA PRO A 43 -36.88 9.05 -6.93
C PRO A 43 -35.36 8.92 -6.96
N ALA A 44 -34.67 10.06 -7.06
CA ALA A 44 -33.22 10.13 -7.01
C ALA A 44 -32.74 9.51 -5.67
N LYS A 45 -31.91 8.46 -5.74
CA LYS A 45 -31.26 7.93 -4.53
C LYS A 45 -30.50 9.06 -3.85
N LYS A 46 -30.82 9.30 -2.56
CA LYS A 46 -30.04 10.23 -1.73
C LYS A 46 -28.56 9.90 -1.88
N PRO A 47 -27.67 10.90 -2.05
CA PRO A 47 -26.24 10.64 -2.13
C PRO A 47 -25.81 9.87 -0.88
N ALA A 48 -25.15 8.73 -1.08
CA ALA A 48 -24.64 7.92 0.01
C ALA A 48 -23.72 8.80 0.88
N LYS A 49 -23.93 8.78 2.20
CA LYS A 49 -23.10 9.55 3.14
C LYS A 49 -21.65 9.06 2.94
N LYS A 50 -20.75 9.99 2.62
CA LYS A 50 -19.32 9.66 2.43
C LYS A 50 -18.83 8.93 3.70
N PRO A 51 -18.19 7.77 3.59
CA PRO A 51 -17.73 7.02 4.75
C PRO A 51 -16.79 7.87 5.61
N ALA A 52 -16.78 7.60 6.91
CA ALA A 52 -15.97 8.36 7.85
C ALA A 52 -14.47 8.15 7.63
N MET A 53 -14.09 6.95 7.12
CA MET A 53 -12.71 6.56 6.81
C MET A 53 -12.64 5.93 5.41
N GLN A 54 -11.63 6.32 4.61
CA GLN A 54 -11.34 5.73 3.31
C GLN A 54 -9.90 5.23 3.30
N LEU A 55 -9.70 3.99 2.91
CA LEU A 55 -8.38 3.38 2.74
C LEU A 55 -8.07 3.26 1.24
N ASN A 56 -7.14 4.06 0.75
CA ASN A 56 -6.65 3.99 -0.62
C ASN A 56 -5.60 2.87 -0.71
N VAL A 57 -5.84 1.90 -1.57
CA VAL A 57 -5.07 0.66 -1.66
C VAL A 57 -4.67 0.33 -3.11
N ILE A 58 -3.62 -0.45 -3.24
CA ILE A 58 -3.32 -1.27 -4.42
C ILE A 58 -3.44 -2.71 -3.95
N LYS A 59 -4.48 -3.41 -4.40
CA LYS A 59 -4.90 -4.71 -3.85
C LYS A 59 -3.80 -5.77 -3.79
N PRO A 60 -2.96 -5.97 -4.82
CA PRO A 60 -1.90 -6.98 -4.78
C PRO A 60 -0.69 -6.62 -3.88
N SER A 61 -0.68 -5.47 -3.21
CA SER A 61 0.45 -5.07 -2.35
C SER A 61 0.32 -5.63 -0.94
N VAL A 62 1.36 -6.25 -0.40
CA VAL A 62 1.40 -6.77 0.98
C VAL A 62 1.38 -5.68 2.05
N ASN A 63 1.87 -4.47 1.73
CA ASN A 63 1.72 -3.32 2.63
C ASN A 63 0.25 -2.96 2.81
N ASN A 64 -0.52 -2.98 1.72
CA ASN A 64 -1.95 -2.75 1.75
C ASN A 64 -2.68 -3.94 2.39
N LEU A 65 -2.26 -5.16 2.08
CA LEU A 65 -2.82 -6.39 2.65
C LEU A 65 -2.84 -6.32 4.19
N SER A 66 -1.76 -5.90 4.82
CA SER A 66 -1.67 -5.83 6.29
C SER A 66 -2.75 -4.92 6.90
N VAL A 67 -2.97 -3.73 6.34
CA VAL A 67 -4.00 -2.81 6.85
C VAL A 67 -5.40 -3.32 6.53
N ARG A 68 -5.60 -3.95 5.37
CA ARG A 68 -6.89 -4.56 4.98
C ARG A 68 -7.28 -5.71 5.91
N ILE A 69 -6.33 -6.61 6.22
CA ILE A 69 -6.53 -7.68 7.22
C ILE A 69 -6.88 -7.07 8.57
N PHE A 70 -6.10 -6.10 9.03
CA PHE A 70 -6.31 -5.46 10.32
C PHE A 70 -7.69 -4.79 10.42
N ALA A 71 -8.07 -3.99 9.43
CA ALA A 71 -9.36 -3.30 9.42
C ALA A 71 -10.54 -4.28 9.51
N ARG A 72 -10.48 -5.39 8.76
CA ARG A 72 -11.51 -6.45 8.81
C ARG A 72 -11.51 -7.20 10.15
N ALA A 73 -10.33 -7.59 10.65
CA ALA A 73 -10.20 -8.31 11.93
C ALA A 73 -10.66 -7.45 13.13
N ALA A 74 -10.48 -6.14 13.02
CA ALA A 74 -10.94 -5.16 13.99
C ALA A 74 -12.40 -4.70 13.77
N LYS A 75 -13.04 -5.14 12.67
CA LYS A 75 -14.41 -4.76 12.26
C LYS A 75 -14.59 -3.24 12.14
N LEU A 76 -13.58 -2.56 11.61
CA LEU A 76 -13.64 -1.13 11.37
C LEU A 76 -14.47 -0.82 10.12
N ASP A 77 -15.28 0.22 10.19
CA ASP A 77 -16.04 0.74 9.05
C ASP A 77 -15.12 1.61 8.19
N VAL A 78 -14.47 0.96 7.22
CA VAL A 78 -13.49 1.59 6.31
C VAL A 78 -13.86 1.23 4.88
N GLU A 79 -14.04 2.23 4.03
CA GLU A 79 -14.20 2.04 2.59
C GLU A 79 -12.84 1.81 1.93
N GLU A 80 -12.68 0.69 1.24
CA GLU A 80 -11.49 0.44 0.42
C GLU A 80 -11.68 1.06 -0.98
N LYS A 81 -10.74 1.90 -1.39
CA LYS A 81 -10.67 2.48 -2.74
C LYS A 81 -9.41 2.00 -3.44
N ASP A 82 -9.59 1.28 -4.54
CA ASP A 82 -8.45 0.93 -5.39
C ASP A 82 -7.95 2.17 -6.14
N VAL A 83 -6.64 2.45 -6.01
CA VAL A 83 -5.96 3.59 -6.62
C VAL A 83 -4.83 3.16 -7.56
N TYR A 84 -4.91 1.93 -8.08
CA TYR A 84 -3.95 1.44 -9.07
C TYR A 84 -3.84 2.43 -10.25
N GLY A 85 -2.61 2.79 -10.62
CA GLY A 85 -2.34 3.78 -11.68
C GLY A 85 -2.61 5.25 -11.32
N ALA A 86 -3.21 5.56 -10.16
CA ALA A 86 -3.60 6.92 -9.80
C ALA A 86 -2.69 7.60 -8.75
N THR A 87 -1.71 6.89 -8.19
CA THR A 87 -0.88 7.39 -7.07
C THR A 87 0.02 8.57 -7.45
N ARG A 88 0.26 8.81 -8.74
CA ARG A 88 1.03 9.96 -9.23
C ARG A 88 0.16 11.09 -9.79
N SER A 89 -1.16 11.02 -9.64
CA SER A 89 -2.04 12.14 -9.99
C SER A 89 -1.78 13.34 -9.08
N ALA A 90 -1.97 14.56 -9.61
CA ALA A 90 -1.77 15.79 -8.84
C ALA A 90 -2.63 15.85 -7.57
N ASP A 91 -3.84 15.30 -7.62
CA ASP A 91 -4.73 15.22 -6.47
C ASP A 91 -4.22 14.23 -5.40
N PHE A 92 -3.72 13.07 -5.79
CA PHE A 92 -3.14 12.11 -4.84
C PHE A 92 -1.87 12.68 -4.18
N LEU A 93 -0.98 13.29 -4.97
CA LEU A 93 0.28 13.85 -4.49
C LEU A 93 0.09 15.00 -3.48
N LYS A 94 -0.98 15.79 -3.57
CA LYS A 94 -1.32 16.80 -2.56
C LYS A 94 -1.54 16.20 -1.16
N ARG A 95 -2.06 14.99 -1.09
CA ARG A 95 -2.39 14.28 0.17
C ARG A 95 -1.26 13.35 0.61
N ASN A 96 -0.56 12.76 -0.34
CA ASN A 96 0.56 11.86 -0.12
C ASN A 96 1.67 12.10 -1.13
N PRO A 97 2.63 12.98 -0.83
CA PRO A 97 3.74 13.28 -1.73
C PRO A 97 4.69 12.10 -1.95
N ALA A 98 4.68 11.10 -1.06
CA ALA A 98 5.42 9.86 -1.24
C ALA A 98 4.81 8.93 -2.31
N HIS A 99 3.58 9.22 -2.78
CA HIS A 99 2.81 8.43 -3.74
C HIS A 99 2.70 6.92 -3.43
N LEU A 100 2.89 6.54 -2.19
CA LEU A 100 2.84 5.14 -1.72
C LEU A 100 1.45 4.80 -1.17
N THR A 101 1.17 3.50 -1.10
CA THR A 101 -0.04 2.94 -0.47
C THR A 101 0.35 1.87 0.55
N PRO A 102 -0.46 1.63 1.59
CA PRO A 102 -1.80 2.19 1.86
C PRO A 102 -1.77 3.65 2.32
N MET A 103 -2.88 4.38 2.04
CA MET A 103 -3.13 5.72 2.58
C MET A 103 -4.54 5.76 3.19
N LEU A 104 -4.62 6.07 4.47
CA LEU A 104 -5.89 6.31 5.17
C LEU A 104 -6.28 7.79 5.03
N GLU A 105 -7.48 8.05 4.59
CA GLU A 105 -8.10 9.38 4.64
C GLU A 105 -9.18 9.40 5.72
N GLU A 106 -9.09 10.37 6.62
CA GLU A 106 -10.03 10.52 7.69
C GLU A 106 -10.12 11.97 8.15
N LYS A 107 -11.36 12.42 8.42
CA LYS A 107 -11.60 13.73 9.03
C LYS A 107 -11.03 13.74 10.46
N GLY A 108 -10.18 14.71 10.75
CA GLY A 108 -9.52 14.86 12.05
C GLY A 108 -8.03 14.53 12.05
N LEU A 109 -7.52 13.89 11.00
CA LEU A 109 -6.07 13.82 10.78
C LEU A 109 -5.53 15.22 10.45
N PRO A 110 -4.36 15.65 10.95
CA PRO A 110 -3.84 17.01 10.76
C PRO A 110 -3.74 17.48 9.30
N ARG A 111 -3.53 16.52 8.37
CA ARG A 111 -3.48 16.77 6.93
C ARG A 111 -4.55 16.01 6.15
N GLY A 112 -5.53 15.45 6.84
CA GLY A 112 -6.61 14.66 6.26
C GLY A 112 -6.19 13.28 5.76
N ALA A 113 -4.89 12.95 5.79
CA ALA A 113 -4.37 11.66 5.34
C ALA A 113 -3.20 11.18 6.21
N LEU A 114 -3.08 9.86 6.32
CA LEU A 114 -1.99 9.14 6.98
C LEU A 114 -1.54 8.00 6.08
N TRP A 115 -0.25 7.84 5.87
CA TRP A 115 0.35 6.70 5.18
C TRP A 115 1.33 5.98 6.11
N GLU A 116 2.03 4.95 5.63
CA GLU A 116 2.75 3.91 6.36
C GLU A 116 1.80 2.91 7.04
N SER A 117 1.84 1.67 6.56
CA SER A 117 0.95 0.61 7.03
C SER A 117 1.02 0.39 8.56
N CYS A 118 2.22 0.42 9.13
CA CYS A 118 2.41 0.29 10.58
C CYS A 118 1.79 1.47 11.33
N ALA A 119 2.02 2.71 10.86
CA ALA A 119 1.46 3.91 11.48
C ALA A 119 -0.07 3.94 11.43
N ILE A 120 -0.66 3.51 10.31
CA ILE A 120 -2.12 3.40 10.16
C ILE A 120 -2.68 2.41 11.18
N MET A 121 -2.09 1.21 11.30
CA MET A 121 -2.55 0.20 12.25
C MET A 121 -2.39 0.66 13.71
N GLN A 122 -1.29 1.32 14.06
CA GLN A 122 -1.08 1.91 15.39
C GLN A 122 -2.10 3.02 15.69
N TYR A 123 -2.31 3.94 14.73
CA TYR A 123 -3.27 5.03 14.87
C TYR A 123 -4.69 4.51 15.11
N LEU A 124 -5.16 3.61 14.25
CA LEU A 124 -6.49 3.03 14.35
C LEU A 124 -6.65 2.20 15.63
N SER A 125 -5.61 1.47 16.05
CA SER A 125 -5.62 0.71 17.31
C SER A 125 -5.78 1.62 18.53
N ASN A 126 -5.03 2.72 18.57
CA ASN A 126 -5.12 3.71 19.64
C ASN A 126 -6.48 4.42 19.64
N LYS A 127 -6.91 4.88 18.48
CA LYS A 127 -8.16 5.63 18.32
C LYS A 127 -9.40 4.82 18.73
N HIS A 128 -9.43 3.53 18.37
CA HIS A 128 -10.57 2.66 18.64
C HIS A 128 -10.39 1.75 19.85
N GLY A 129 -9.32 1.94 20.66
CA GLY A 129 -9.09 1.15 21.87
C GLY A 129 -8.88 -0.34 21.61
N LEU A 130 -8.23 -0.71 20.49
CA LEU A 130 -8.09 -2.11 20.05
C LEU A 130 -6.93 -2.81 20.75
N GLU A 131 -6.98 -2.89 22.07
CA GLU A 131 -5.90 -3.40 22.94
C GLU A 131 -5.50 -4.86 22.64
N LYS A 132 -6.41 -5.64 22.08
CA LYS A 132 -6.12 -7.02 21.67
C LYS A 132 -5.08 -7.10 20.55
N PHE A 133 -4.99 -6.08 19.69
CA PHE A 133 -4.04 -6.00 18.59
C PHE A 133 -2.81 -5.14 18.95
N TYR A 134 -3.00 -4.13 19.81
CA TYR A 134 -1.96 -3.19 20.21
C TYR A 134 -2.20 -2.74 21.66
N PRO A 135 -1.62 -3.46 22.64
CA PRO A 135 -1.94 -3.30 24.06
C PRO A 135 -1.49 -1.95 24.61
N LYS A 136 -2.17 -1.48 25.67
CA LYS A 136 -1.77 -0.25 26.41
C LYS A 136 -0.52 -0.46 27.25
N ASN A 137 -0.23 -1.69 27.67
CA ASN A 137 0.98 -1.98 28.46
C ASN A 137 2.24 -1.58 27.70
N PRO A 138 3.09 -0.66 28.24
CA PRO A 138 4.22 -0.10 27.51
C PRO A 138 5.26 -1.16 27.10
N ALA A 139 5.56 -2.13 27.96
CA ALA A 139 6.57 -3.15 27.67
C ALA A 139 6.10 -4.09 26.53
N ARG A 140 4.84 -4.54 26.58
CA ARG A 140 4.28 -5.36 25.50
C ARG A 140 4.19 -4.59 24.19
N ARG A 141 3.81 -3.31 24.25
CA ARG A 141 3.75 -2.41 23.10
C ARG A 141 5.12 -2.21 22.48
N ALA A 142 6.15 -1.95 23.29
CA ALA A 142 7.52 -1.79 22.83
C ALA A 142 8.04 -3.01 22.04
N MET A 143 7.68 -4.24 22.46
CA MET A 143 8.04 -5.44 21.71
C MET A 143 7.34 -5.53 20.35
N ILE A 144 6.07 -5.13 20.27
CA ILE A 144 5.32 -5.06 19.01
C ILE A 144 5.91 -4.01 18.08
N ASP A 145 6.23 -2.82 18.61
CA ASP A 145 6.85 -1.74 17.85
C ASP A 145 8.24 -2.16 17.34
N SER A 146 9.05 -2.76 18.21
CA SER A 146 10.37 -3.30 17.84
C SER A 146 10.25 -4.30 16.69
N ALA A 147 9.32 -5.25 16.77
CA ALA A 147 9.10 -6.23 15.71
C ALA A 147 8.67 -5.56 14.39
N MET A 148 7.80 -4.55 14.43
CA MET A 148 7.38 -3.81 13.23
C MET A 148 8.53 -3.01 12.62
N PHE A 149 9.33 -2.29 13.44
CA PHE A 149 10.49 -1.55 12.94
C PHE A 149 11.56 -2.47 12.39
N TYR A 150 11.84 -3.59 13.05
CA TYR A 150 12.75 -4.62 12.53
C TYR A 150 12.26 -5.21 11.21
N LEU A 151 10.95 -5.44 11.09
CA LEU A 151 10.35 -5.90 9.85
C LEU A 151 10.56 -4.90 8.71
N ILE A 152 10.16 -3.64 8.90
CA ILE A 152 10.24 -2.64 7.82
C ILE A 152 11.66 -2.18 7.51
N GLY A 153 12.55 -2.18 8.49
CA GLY A 153 13.94 -1.74 8.35
C GLY A 153 14.91 -2.84 7.90
N THR A 154 14.60 -4.11 8.15
CA THR A 154 15.52 -5.22 7.90
C THR A 154 14.93 -6.29 7.00
N LEU A 155 13.85 -6.96 7.40
CA LEU A 155 13.29 -8.08 6.62
C LEU A 155 12.65 -7.61 5.31
N TYR A 156 11.79 -6.61 5.38
CA TYR A 156 11.02 -6.15 4.21
C TYR A 156 11.89 -5.66 3.03
N PRO A 157 13.00 -4.92 3.23
CA PRO A 157 13.92 -4.57 2.15
C PRO A 157 14.42 -5.77 1.36
N TYR A 158 14.79 -6.86 2.03
CA TYR A 158 15.21 -8.08 1.34
C TYR A 158 14.06 -8.75 0.59
N VAL A 159 12.88 -8.85 1.23
CA VAL A 159 11.68 -9.38 0.57
C VAL A 159 11.32 -8.57 -0.66
N ALA A 160 11.36 -7.25 -0.58
CA ALA A 160 11.07 -6.38 -1.72
C ALA A 160 12.07 -6.56 -2.87
N ARG A 161 13.38 -6.58 -2.57
CA ARG A 161 14.43 -6.82 -3.59
C ARG A 161 14.31 -8.18 -4.25
N ALA A 162 13.96 -9.19 -3.49
CA ALA A 162 13.75 -10.54 -4.00
C ALA A 162 12.52 -10.64 -4.91
N THR A 163 11.41 -10.00 -4.55
CA THR A 163 10.10 -10.25 -5.14
C THR A 163 9.64 -9.22 -6.17
N TYR A 164 10.03 -7.95 -6.06
CA TYR A 164 9.58 -6.88 -6.95
C TYR A 164 9.91 -7.12 -8.43
N PRO A 165 11.10 -7.63 -8.81
CA PRO A 165 11.38 -7.96 -10.20
C PRO A 165 10.38 -8.98 -10.77
N ALA A 166 10.09 -10.05 -10.02
CA ALA A 166 9.13 -11.07 -10.41
C ALA A 166 7.68 -10.53 -10.46
N LEU A 167 7.32 -9.69 -9.48
CA LEU A 167 6.00 -9.03 -9.43
C LEU A 167 5.82 -7.93 -10.48
N ARG A 168 6.86 -7.57 -11.22
CA ARG A 168 6.86 -6.44 -12.16
C ARG A 168 6.46 -5.12 -11.49
N PHE A 169 6.80 -4.98 -10.21
CA PHE A 169 6.60 -3.74 -9.47
C PHE A 169 7.72 -2.74 -9.78
N PRO A 170 7.48 -1.43 -9.61
CA PRO A 170 8.54 -0.44 -9.62
C PRO A 170 9.64 -0.82 -8.62
N GLN A 171 10.84 -0.35 -8.89
CA GLN A 171 11.99 -0.59 -8.02
C GLN A 171 11.71 -0.20 -6.58
N TYR A 172 12.34 -0.90 -5.65
CA TYR A 172 12.30 -0.56 -4.24
C TYR A 172 12.89 0.84 -4.03
N PRO A 173 12.24 1.73 -3.25
CA PRO A 173 12.77 3.08 -3.00
C PRO A 173 14.18 3.04 -2.44
N GLY A 174 15.06 3.86 -3.01
CA GLY A 174 16.47 3.94 -2.62
C GLY A 174 17.41 3.00 -3.38
N GLU A 175 16.91 2.17 -4.28
CA GLU A 175 17.76 1.42 -5.20
C GLU A 175 18.11 2.28 -6.42
N VAL A 176 19.39 2.23 -6.82
CA VAL A 176 19.87 2.89 -8.05
C VAL A 176 19.16 2.26 -9.24
N GLY A 177 18.83 3.09 -10.22
CA GLY A 177 18.07 2.70 -11.40
C GLY A 177 18.60 1.44 -12.09
N HIS A 178 17.80 0.37 -12.04
CA HIS A 178 18.20 -0.92 -12.62
C HIS A 178 17.98 -1.02 -14.11
N ALA A 179 17.50 0.02 -14.78
CA ALA A 179 17.36 0.01 -16.23
C ALA A 179 18.70 -0.26 -16.92
N GLU A 180 19.80 0.14 -16.29
CA GLU A 180 21.15 0.03 -16.81
C GLU A 180 21.91 -1.22 -16.34
N LEU A 181 21.36 -1.97 -15.36
CA LEU A 181 22.00 -3.20 -14.91
C LEU A 181 21.71 -4.34 -15.89
N GLU A 182 22.76 -5.07 -16.25
CA GLU A 182 22.63 -6.28 -17.05
C GLU A 182 21.79 -7.35 -16.32
N ALA A 183 21.13 -8.22 -17.08
CA ALA A 183 20.20 -9.21 -16.53
C ALA A 183 20.85 -10.11 -15.47
N HIS A 184 22.13 -10.49 -15.63
CA HIS A 184 22.85 -11.30 -14.66
C HIS A 184 23.10 -10.57 -13.33
N HIS A 185 23.35 -9.25 -13.35
CA HIS A 185 23.49 -8.46 -12.12
C HIS A 185 22.17 -8.36 -11.37
N LYS A 186 21.05 -8.19 -12.07
CA LYS A 186 19.72 -8.21 -11.46
C LYS A 186 19.40 -9.55 -10.80
N SER A 187 19.73 -10.64 -11.50
CA SER A 187 19.53 -12.00 -10.98
C SER A 187 20.41 -12.28 -9.76
N ALA A 188 21.68 -11.84 -9.78
CA ALA A 188 22.60 -11.98 -8.64
C ALA A 188 22.11 -11.17 -7.43
N ALA A 189 21.65 -9.93 -7.64
CA ALA A 189 21.10 -9.08 -6.58
C ALA A 189 19.82 -9.67 -5.98
N GLN A 190 18.95 -10.23 -6.81
CA GLN A 190 17.74 -10.92 -6.37
C GLN A 190 18.09 -12.16 -5.53
N LYS A 191 19.03 -12.98 -6.01
CA LYS A 191 19.49 -14.16 -5.26
C LYS A 191 20.10 -13.76 -3.92
N ALA A 192 20.98 -12.78 -3.88
CA ALA A 192 21.58 -12.29 -2.64
C ALA A 192 20.52 -11.80 -1.63
N ALA A 193 19.48 -11.12 -2.12
CA ALA A 193 18.36 -10.71 -1.28
C ALA A 193 17.59 -11.90 -0.73
N MET A 194 17.34 -12.95 -1.55
CA MET A 194 16.71 -14.18 -1.08
C MET A 194 17.54 -14.89 0.00
N ASP A 195 18.84 -14.98 -0.21
CA ASP A 195 19.76 -15.61 0.76
C ASP A 195 19.77 -14.84 2.10
N ALA A 196 19.67 -13.49 2.05
CA ALA A 196 19.67 -12.62 3.21
C ALA A 196 18.36 -12.66 4.04
N ILE A 197 17.27 -13.25 3.53
CA ILE A 197 15.98 -13.33 4.24
C ILE A 197 16.07 -14.29 5.45
N ALA A 198 16.93 -15.29 5.39
CA ALA A 198 17.00 -16.35 6.41
C ALA A 198 17.30 -15.79 7.82
N GLU A 199 18.32 -14.93 7.94
CA GLU A 199 18.73 -14.35 9.22
C GLU A 199 17.61 -13.55 9.91
N PRO A 200 16.94 -12.57 9.25
CA PRO A 200 15.81 -11.89 9.84
C PRO A 200 14.65 -12.81 10.22
N LEU A 201 14.38 -13.87 9.45
CA LEU A 201 13.37 -14.84 9.81
C LEU A 201 13.75 -15.61 11.09
N ASP A 202 15.01 -15.96 11.27
CA ASP A 202 15.50 -16.62 12.48
C ASP A 202 15.37 -15.70 13.71
N VAL A 203 15.61 -14.39 13.55
CA VAL A 203 15.35 -13.40 14.62
C VAL A 203 13.86 -13.36 14.96
N PHE A 204 12.96 -13.35 13.97
CA PHE A 204 11.53 -13.42 14.24
C PHE A 204 11.16 -14.70 15.00
N ARG A 205 11.71 -15.84 14.63
CA ARG A 205 11.44 -17.12 15.29
C ARG A 205 11.98 -17.16 16.70
N SER A 206 13.25 -16.82 16.89
CA SER A 206 13.95 -17.04 18.16
C SER A 206 13.66 -15.95 19.19
N PHE A 207 13.51 -14.69 18.78
CA PHE A 207 13.39 -13.56 19.68
C PHE A 207 11.94 -13.06 19.82
N TYR A 208 11.26 -12.73 18.72
CA TYR A 208 9.92 -12.13 18.79
C TYR A 208 8.81 -13.15 19.09
N LEU A 209 8.85 -14.30 18.46
CA LEU A 209 7.91 -15.39 18.74
C LEU A 209 8.36 -16.23 19.96
N SER A 210 9.62 -16.66 19.96
CA SER A 210 10.15 -17.58 21.00
C SER A 210 9.26 -18.82 21.14
N ASP A 211 8.64 -19.02 22.29
CA ASP A 211 7.72 -20.12 22.63
C ASP A 211 6.24 -19.77 22.39
N LYS A 212 5.94 -18.53 21.95
CA LYS A 212 4.56 -18.06 21.77
C LYS A 212 4.06 -18.35 20.35
N PRO A 213 2.74 -18.56 20.19
CA PRO A 213 2.13 -18.71 18.87
C PRO A 213 2.16 -17.44 18.04
N PHE A 214 2.17 -16.26 18.68
CA PHE A 214 2.17 -14.95 18.04
C PHE A 214 3.06 -13.95 18.79
N ILE A 215 3.56 -12.93 18.12
CA ILE A 215 4.29 -11.81 18.74
C ILE A 215 3.44 -11.15 19.82
N GLY A 216 2.13 -11.03 19.57
CA GLY A 216 1.16 -10.56 20.56
C GLY A 216 0.91 -11.51 21.73
N GLY A 217 1.47 -12.71 21.72
CA GLY A 217 1.24 -13.77 22.71
C GLY A 217 0.20 -14.78 22.25
N ALA A 218 -0.88 -14.99 23.00
CA ALA A 218 -1.96 -15.93 22.63
C ALA A 218 -2.88 -15.41 21.50
N GLN A 219 -2.80 -14.13 21.18
CA GLN A 219 -3.57 -13.47 20.13
C GLN A 219 -2.63 -12.71 19.19
N PRO A 220 -2.95 -12.67 17.88
CA PRO A 220 -2.19 -11.86 16.93
C PRO A 220 -2.22 -10.36 17.28
N SER A 221 -1.08 -9.71 17.17
CA SER A 221 -0.92 -8.26 17.21
C SER A 221 -0.86 -7.66 15.80
N ILE A 222 -0.75 -6.33 15.70
CA ILE A 222 -0.49 -5.66 14.43
C ILE A 222 0.86 -6.06 13.82
N ALA A 223 1.86 -6.42 14.63
CA ALA A 223 3.15 -6.93 14.14
C ALA A 223 2.99 -8.30 13.48
N ASP A 224 2.16 -9.18 14.05
CA ASP A 224 1.86 -10.49 13.47
C ASP A 224 1.16 -10.35 12.12
N ILE A 225 0.17 -9.46 12.03
CA ILE A 225 -0.54 -9.18 10.79
C ILE A 225 0.44 -8.67 9.72
N ARG A 226 1.34 -7.77 10.12
CA ARG A 226 2.32 -7.19 9.20
C ARG A 226 3.34 -8.23 8.72
N LEU A 227 3.81 -9.10 9.61
CA LEU A 227 4.75 -10.17 9.26
C LEU A 227 4.10 -11.17 8.30
N ALA A 228 2.96 -11.75 8.68
CA ALA A 228 2.25 -12.73 7.85
C ALA A 228 1.92 -12.17 6.45
N ALA A 229 1.41 -10.94 6.38
CA ALA A 229 1.14 -10.30 5.10
C ALA A 229 2.42 -10.14 4.25
N THR A 230 3.58 -9.81 4.85
CA THR A 230 4.85 -9.67 4.13
C THR A 230 5.30 -10.98 3.50
N LEU A 231 5.14 -12.09 4.23
CA LEU A 231 5.59 -13.41 3.79
C LEU A 231 4.80 -13.94 2.58
N GLU A 232 3.57 -13.46 2.34
CA GLU A 232 2.77 -13.85 1.16
C GLU A 232 3.50 -13.59 -0.18
N PHE A 233 4.36 -12.55 -0.27
CA PHE A 233 5.09 -12.27 -1.50
C PHE A 233 6.15 -13.31 -1.86
N LEU A 234 6.69 -14.02 -0.88
CA LEU A 234 7.80 -14.95 -1.09
C LEU A 234 7.44 -16.14 -1.98
N GLU A 235 6.15 -16.43 -2.11
CA GLU A 235 5.67 -17.47 -3.03
C GLU A 235 5.99 -17.14 -4.50
N VAL A 236 6.06 -15.86 -4.89
CA VAL A 236 6.32 -15.48 -6.29
C VAL A 236 7.71 -15.89 -6.79
N VAL A 237 8.67 -16.03 -5.89
CA VAL A 237 10.07 -16.41 -6.19
C VAL A 237 10.42 -17.81 -5.74
N ASP A 238 9.44 -18.63 -5.41
CA ASP A 238 9.62 -20.00 -4.90
C ASP A 238 10.55 -20.09 -3.67
N TYR A 239 10.56 -19.05 -2.84
CA TYR A 239 11.34 -19.05 -1.60
C TYR A 239 10.85 -20.16 -0.67
N LYS A 240 11.76 -21.03 -0.23
CA LYS A 240 11.43 -22.14 0.66
C LYS A 240 11.30 -21.66 2.10
N LEU A 241 10.12 -21.11 2.44
CA LEU A 241 9.82 -20.73 3.81
C LEU A 241 10.12 -21.88 4.79
N PRO A 242 10.78 -21.62 5.92
CA PRO A 242 10.98 -22.63 6.96
C PRO A 242 9.62 -23.13 7.49
N LYS A 243 9.59 -24.35 8.00
CA LYS A 243 8.34 -25.00 8.47
C LYS A 243 7.57 -24.11 9.45
N TRP A 244 8.28 -23.54 10.43
CA TRP A 244 7.66 -22.67 11.43
C TRP A 244 6.92 -21.46 10.80
N ALA A 245 7.46 -20.87 9.75
CA ALA A 245 6.86 -19.71 9.10
C ALA A 245 5.58 -20.10 8.33
N ARG A 246 5.58 -21.26 7.66
CA ARG A 246 4.37 -21.79 7.03
C ARG A 246 3.29 -22.12 8.06
N ASP A 247 3.65 -22.79 9.16
CA ASP A 247 2.74 -23.11 10.26
C ASP A 247 2.18 -21.84 10.90
N TYR A 248 3.03 -20.83 11.07
CA TYR A 248 2.65 -19.51 11.60
C TYR A 248 1.64 -18.80 10.69
N MET A 249 1.90 -18.74 9.37
CA MET A 249 0.96 -18.16 8.42
C MET A 249 -0.40 -18.89 8.43
N ALA A 250 -0.37 -20.22 8.45
CA ALA A 250 -1.58 -21.03 8.57
C ALA A 250 -2.34 -20.76 9.89
N ALA A 251 -1.62 -20.60 10.99
CA ALA A 251 -2.20 -20.25 12.29
C ALA A 251 -2.83 -18.84 12.27
N MET A 252 -2.17 -17.88 11.60
CA MET A 252 -2.70 -16.53 11.39
C MET A 252 -4.02 -16.57 10.59
N GLU A 253 -4.04 -17.27 9.46
CA GLU A 253 -5.23 -17.40 8.62
C GLU A 253 -6.37 -18.10 9.37
N LYS A 254 -6.07 -19.22 10.08
CA LYS A 254 -7.06 -19.90 10.92
C LYS A 254 -7.63 -18.98 12.01
N LYS A 255 -6.78 -18.15 12.64
CA LYS A 255 -7.18 -17.27 13.75
C LYS A 255 -8.02 -16.09 13.32
N LEU A 256 -7.72 -15.51 12.15
CA LEU A 256 -8.39 -14.33 11.61
C LEU A 256 -9.50 -14.69 10.61
N GLY A 257 -9.52 -15.92 10.09
CA GLY A 257 -10.53 -16.41 9.17
C GLY A 257 -10.66 -15.54 7.92
N LYS A 258 -11.90 -15.22 7.55
CA LYS A 258 -12.22 -14.40 6.37
C LYS A 258 -11.56 -13.02 6.38
N ALA A 259 -11.30 -12.45 7.55
CA ALA A 259 -10.59 -11.18 7.65
C ALA A 259 -9.17 -11.24 7.06
N TYR A 260 -8.55 -12.43 7.08
CA TYR A 260 -7.27 -12.71 6.42
C TYR A 260 -7.46 -13.21 4.99
N SER A 261 -8.21 -14.30 4.80
CA SER A 261 -8.26 -15.02 3.52
C SER A 261 -8.85 -14.21 2.37
N GLU A 262 -9.87 -13.38 2.61
CA GLU A 262 -10.49 -12.58 1.57
C GLU A 262 -9.52 -11.53 0.96
N PRO A 263 -8.85 -10.66 1.75
CA PRO A 263 -7.88 -9.74 1.16
C PRO A 263 -6.59 -10.41 0.67
N ALA A 264 -6.18 -11.55 1.26
CA ALA A 264 -5.02 -12.32 0.79
C ALA A 264 -5.26 -12.92 -0.60
N ALA A 265 -6.50 -13.23 -0.95
CA ALA A 265 -6.86 -13.75 -2.27
C ALA A 265 -6.44 -12.80 -3.41
N ASP A 266 -6.51 -11.47 -3.22
CA ASP A 266 -6.05 -10.50 -4.22
C ASP A 266 -4.53 -10.58 -4.47
N VAL A 267 -3.74 -10.79 -3.41
CA VAL A 267 -2.28 -10.95 -3.51
C VAL A 267 -1.93 -12.29 -4.15
N ARG A 268 -2.51 -13.38 -3.66
CA ARG A 268 -2.30 -14.74 -4.18
C ARG A 268 -2.72 -14.88 -5.63
N GLY A 269 -3.85 -14.26 -6.00
CA GLY A 269 -4.33 -14.24 -7.39
C GLY A 269 -3.38 -13.48 -8.32
N TYR A 270 -2.82 -12.36 -7.86
CA TYR A 270 -1.82 -11.62 -8.63
C TYR A 270 -0.50 -12.40 -8.78
N ILE A 271 -0.04 -13.07 -7.73
CA ILE A 271 1.13 -13.96 -7.79
C ILE A 271 0.92 -15.07 -8.82
N ALA A 272 -0.23 -15.75 -8.77
CA ALA A 272 -0.58 -16.78 -9.74
C ALA A 272 -0.59 -16.24 -11.18
N TYR A 273 -1.15 -15.05 -11.38
CA TYR A 273 -1.15 -14.37 -12.68
C TYR A 273 0.29 -14.09 -13.18
N VAL A 274 1.16 -13.47 -12.39
CA VAL A 274 2.52 -13.16 -12.86
C VAL A 274 3.35 -14.40 -13.11
N ARG A 275 3.16 -15.47 -12.33
CA ARG A 275 3.81 -16.77 -12.56
C ARG A 275 3.37 -17.41 -13.88
N SER A 276 2.09 -17.34 -14.23
CA SER A 276 1.58 -17.84 -15.51
C SER A 276 2.09 -17.07 -16.73
N GLN A 277 2.64 -15.86 -16.54
CA GLN A 277 3.23 -15.05 -17.61
C GLN A 277 4.75 -15.25 -17.74
N ALA A 278 5.35 -16.04 -16.88
CA ALA A 278 6.79 -16.33 -16.88
C ALA A 278 7.14 -17.66 -17.53
N THR A 279 6.12 -18.47 -17.83
CA THR A 279 6.21 -19.71 -18.63
C THR A 279 5.94 -19.40 -20.10
#